data_34bd761dfa648187844342660ed7a9e7
#
_entry.id   34bd761dfa648187844342660ed7a9e7
#
_cell.length_a   1.000
_cell.length_b   1.000
_cell.length_c   1.000
_cell.angle_alpha   90.00
_cell.angle_beta   90.00
_cell.angle_gamma   90.00
#
_symmetry.space_group_name_H-M   'P 1'
#
loop_
_entity.id
_entity.type
_entity.pdbx_description
1 polymer ?
#
loop_
_entity_poly.entity_id
_entity_poly.type
_entity_poly.pdbx_seq_one_letter_code
_entity_poly.pdbx_strand_id
1 'polypeptide(L)'
;MLYFEKKEKEILDVLDKYQRNMVTLDELKAFQKEVQREILASGLEVDPDDNYNFLRYEKYWILLDSIVREKVAKEKIKAHVYAIKANDFMERVAFSNEDTTGPLGKIDKPLLYFDNNTYIYLKKYVPLERITKKYQFVYSPAHLEEMANSIRREDFKYNESIERDLRYLGNLTNNVEFLPNLQKGIVVKSESPYNPLRRVIENFDGTVLSEEMEQDFMENRSRIKAELSLKVKGSTIEGVLSSTAAKKALSSFDWYPEYEQEAEKRLFWEKHKNSYSFLFTDLACIDRIVDTLDNNPEPARKYRSHMHDTTHLIYATQSDIFVTNDGRLYDKATEIFRFLGIPGKVVDYKEFLPEMTNA
;
A
#
# COMPACT_ATOMS: atom_id res chain seq x y z
N MET A 1 -13.84 29.41 13.39
CA MET A 1 -13.26 28.18 14.00
C MET A 1 -14.12 27.87 15.20
N LEU A 2 -14.74 26.71 15.19
CA LEU A 2 -15.59 26.25 16.28
C LEU A 2 -14.75 26.01 17.55
N TYR A 3 -15.36 26.10 18.72
CA TYR A 3 -14.64 26.04 20.00
C TYR A 3 -13.82 24.75 20.16
N PHE A 4 -14.46 23.60 19.93
CA PHE A 4 -13.80 22.30 20.08
C PHE A 4 -12.73 22.03 19.01
N GLU A 5 -12.87 22.53 17.79
CA GLU A 5 -11.83 22.50 16.77
C GLU A 5 -10.56 23.27 17.22
N LYS A 6 -10.75 24.39 17.89
CA LYS A 6 -9.63 25.15 18.45
C LYS A 6 -8.93 24.37 19.55
N LYS A 7 -9.72 23.78 20.48
CA LYS A 7 -9.17 23.01 21.63
C LYS A 7 -8.45 21.72 21.17
N GLU A 8 -8.95 21.04 20.16
CA GLU A 8 -8.25 19.93 19.52
C GLU A 8 -6.86 20.34 19.05
N LYS A 9 -6.75 21.47 18.31
CA LYS A 9 -5.47 21.97 17.81
C LYS A 9 -4.50 22.34 18.95
N GLU A 10 -5.01 22.94 20.02
CA GLU A 10 -4.20 23.26 21.23
C GLU A 10 -3.66 22.00 21.89
N ILE A 11 -4.47 20.93 22.03
CA ILE A 11 -4.02 19.67 22.58
C ILE A 11 -2.97 19.02 21.68
N LEU A 12 -3.20 18.96 20.37
CA LEU A 12 -2.24 18.39 19.42
C LEU A 12 -0.89 19.13 19.44
N ASP A 13 -0.90 20.47 19.51
CA ASP A 13 0.31 21.27 19.57
C ASP A 13 1.11 21.00 20.87
N VAL A 14 0.45 20.93 22.01
CA VAL A 14 1.15 20.67 23.28
C VAL A 14 1.67 19.22 23.36
N LEU A 15 0.95 18.24 22.79
CA LEU A 15 1.41 16.84 22.71
C LEU A 15 2.65 16.71 21.82
N ASP A 16 2.68 17.39 20.66
CA ASP A 16 3.86 17.44 19.78
C ASP A 16 5.06 18.07 20.50
N LYS A 17 4.86 19.22 21.17
CA LYS A 17 5.89 19.86 21.98
C LYS A 17 6.41 18.98 23.11
N TYR A 18 5.54 18.28 23.79
CA TYR A 18 5.92 17.33 24.83
C TYR A 18 6.75 16.17 24.25
N GLN A 19 6.33 15.60 23.12
CA GLN A 19 7.07 14.53 22.43
C GLN A 19 8.48 14.98 22.04
N ARG A 20 8.65 16.24 21.59
CA ARG A 20 9.94 16.83 21.21
C ARG A 20 10.79 17.35 22.40
N ASN A 21 10.41 17.08 23.63
CA ASN A 21 11.06 17.58 24.85
C ASN A 21 11.07 19.13 24.97
N MET A 22 10.14 19.81 24.34
CA MET A 22 9.99 21.28 24.43
C MET A 22 9.07 21.68 25.61
N VAL A 23 8.34 20.76 26.16
CA VAL A 23 7.42 20.91 27.29
C VAL A 23 7.64 19.74 28.23
N THR A 24 7.64 19.99 29.53
CA THR A 24 7.78 19.00 30.61
C THR A 24 6.44 18.36 30.93
N LEU A 25 6.46 17.24 31.67
CA LEU A 25 5.23 16.59 32.15
C LEU A 25 4.42 17.51 33.07
N ASP A 26 5.09 18.34 33.88
CA ASP A 26 4.40 19.25 34.80
C ASP A 26 3.72 20.41 34.07
N GLU A 27 4.33 20.91 33.00
CA GLU A 27 3.71 21.90 32.10
C GLU A 27 2.52 21.29 31.36
N LEU A 28 2.62 20.01 30.94
CA LEU A 28 1.50 19.27 30.34
C LEU A 28 0.32 19.10 31.30
N LYS A 29 0.62 18.80 32.59
CA LYS A 29 -0.38 18.74 33.66
C LYS A 29 -1.04 20.09 33.95
N ALA A 30 -0.24 21.18 33.89
CA ALA A 30 -0.76 22.53 34.05
C ALA A 30 -1.71 22.92 32.93
N PHE A 31 -1.32 22.64 31.68
CA PHE A 31 -2.15 22.83 30.49
C PHE A 31 -3.49 22.07 30.58
N GLN A 32 -3.44 20.78 30.97
CA GLN A 32 -4.65 19.99 31.18
C GLN A 32 -5.62 20.63 32.16
N LYS A 33 -5.11 21.10 33.30
CA LYS A 33 -5.93 21.78 34.33
C LYS A 33 -6.52 23.09 33.84
N GLU A 34 -5.82 23.83 33.02
CA GLU A 34 -6.28 25.07 32.41
C GLU A 34 -7.44 24.83 31.44
N VAL A 35 -7.28 23.90 30.50
CA VAL A 35 -8.35 23.50 29.58
C VAL A 35 -9.60 23.01 30.31
N GLN A 36 -9.41 22.20 31.36
CA GLN A 36 -10.52 21.74 32.18
C GLN A 36 -11.29 22.89 32.88
N ARG A 37 -10.57 23.88 33.40
CA ARG A 37 -11.18 25.07 34.02
C ARG A 37 -11.94 25.92 33.01
N GLU A 38 -11.39 26.11 31.82
CA GLU A 38 -12.06 26.88 30.76
C GLU A 38 -13.38 26.23 30.34
N ILE A 39 -13.39 24.90 30.14
CA ILE A 39 -14.59 24.16 29.77
C ILE A 39 -15.67 24.26 30.87
N LEU A 40 -15.29 24.07 32.14
CA LEU A 40 -16.21 24.18 33.27
C LEU A 40 -16.75 25.61 33.41
N ALA A 41 -15.93 26.63 33.17
CA ALA A 41 -16.34 28.03 33.27
C ALA A 41 -17.20 28.49 32.10
N SER A 42 -17.09 27.87 30.94
CA SER A 42 -17.81 28.26 29.72
C SER A 42 -19.31 27.93 29.77
N GLY A 43 -19.72 26.95 30.61
CA GLY A 43 -21.12 26.48 30.67
C GLY A 43 -21.62 25.98 29.30
N LEU A 44 -20.74 25.58 28.42
CA LEU A 44 -21.05 25.22 27.04
C LEU A 44 -22.01 24.04 26.98
N GLU A 45 -23.21 24.31 26.48
CA GLU A 45 -24.02 23.31 25.82
C GLU A 45 -23.37 23.03 24.45
N VAL A 46 -23.17 21.75 24.12
CA VAL A 46 -22.61 21.37 22.82
C VAL A 46 -23.60 21.73 21.74
N ASP A 47 -23.21 22.68 20.88
CA ASP A 47 -23.99 23.02 19.70
C ASP A 47 -24.10 21.77 18.81
N PRO A 48 -25.30 21.38 18.34
CA PRO A 48 -25.47 20.26 17.41
C PRO A 48 -24.52 20.32 16.19
N ASP A 49 -24.21 21.51 15.70
CA ASP A 49 -23.29 21.72 14.59
C ASP A 49 -21.81 21.50 14.98
N ASP A 50 -21.47 21.57 16.26
CA ASP A 50 -20.13 21.33 16.79
C ASP A 50 -19.96 19.92 17.42
N ASN A 51 -21.01 19.12 17.40
CA ASN A 51 -20.99 17.79 18.03
C ASN A 51 -19.88 16.89 17.50
N TYR A 52 -19.60 16.93 16.22
CA TYR A 52 -18.52 16.15 15.61
C TYR A 52 -17.14 16.58 16.13
N ASN A 53 -16.90 17.90 16.22
CA ASN A 53 -15.65 18.43 16.78
C ASN A 53 -15.52 18.12 18.26
N PHE A 54 -16.63 18.09 18.99
CA PHE A 54 -16.67 17.65 20.40
C PHE A 54 -16.22 16.18 20.56
N LEU A 55 -16.73 15.27 19.75
CA LEU A 55 -16.35 13.84 19.81
C LEU A 55 -14.87 13.63 19.47
N ARG A 56 -14.32 14.39 18.50
CA ARG A 56 -12.88 14.36 18.20
C ARG A 56 -12.06 14.92 19.35
N TYR A 57 -12.44 16.09 19.87
CA TYR A 57 -11.82 16.70 21.03
C TYR A 57 -11.78 15.71 22.21
N GLU A 58 -12.87 15.00 22.49
CA GLU A 58 -12.95 14.00 23.57
C GLU A 58 -11.90 12.89 23.40
N LYS A 59 -11.70 12.38 22.20
CA LYS A 59 -10.66 11.37 21.92
C LYS A 59 -9.26 11.88 22.26
N TYR A 60 -8.93 13.11 21.86
CA TYR A 60 -7.63 13.74 22.20
C TYR A 60 -7.50 14.09 23.68
N TRP A 61 -8.60 14.47 24.32
CA TRP A 61 -8.63 14.70 25.76
C TRP A 61 -8.33 13.41 26.54
N ILE A 62 -8.92 12.29 26.16
CA ILE A 62 -8.65 10.98 26.77
C ILE A 62 -7.19 10.58 26.58
N LEU A 63 -6.61 10.85 25.42
CA LEU A 63 -5.19 10.61 25.17
C LEU A 63 -4.32 11.49 26.09
N LEU A 64 -4.59 12.79 26.17
CA LEU A 64 -3.88 13.72 27.07
C LEU A 64 -3.94 13.25 28.51
N ASP A 65 -5.12 12.89 29.02
CA ASP A 65 -5.31 12.38 30.38
C ASP A 65 -4.51 11.07 30.61
N SER A 66 -4.49 10.19 29.64
CA SER A 66 -3.74 8.93 29.70
C SER A 66 -2.22 9.17 29.76
N ILE A 67 -1.71 10.17 29.06
CA ILE A 67 -0.29 10.56 29.08
C ILE A 67 0.04 11.20 30.44
N VAL A 68 -0.79 12.15 30.91
CA VAL A 68 -0.59 12.82 32.20
C VAL A 68 -0.58 11.83 33.35
N ARG A 69 -1.36 10.76 33.27
CA ARG A 69 -1.38 9.65 34.24
C ARG A 69 -0.31 8.59 34.01
N GLU A 70 0.62 8.86 33.09
CA GLU A 70 1.72 7.94 32.74
C GLU A 70 1.27 6.55 32.27
N LYS A 71 0.04 6.45 31.74
CA LYS A 71 -0.49 5.20 31.14
C LYS A 71 -0.04 4.98 29.70
N VAL A 72 0.38 6.05 29.02
CA VAL A 72 0.89 6.04 27.66
C VAL A 72 2.31 6.55 27.66
N ALA A 73 3.22 5.74 27.16
CA ALA A 73 4.61 6.13 27.03
C ALA A 73 4.79 7.23 25.95
N LYS A 74 5.75 8.12 26.20
CA LYS A 74 5.96 9.32 25.37
C LYS A 74 6.22 8.99 23.90
N GLU A 75 6.99 7.96 23.61
CA GLU A 75 7.31 7.47 22.26
C GLU A 75 6.10 6.94 21.50
N LYS A 76 5.02 6.57 22.20
CA LYS A 76 3.79 6.07 21.59
C LYS A 76 2.75 7.13 21.28
N ILE A 77 2.97 8.39 21.66
CA ILE A 77 2.01 9.49 21.46
C ILE A 77 1.66 9.63 19.97
N LYS A 78 2.66 9.63 19.10
CA LYS A 78 2.46 9.77 17.65
C LYS A 78 1.58 8.66 17.08
N ALA A 79 1.77 7.43 17.51
CA ALA A 79 0.95 6.30 17.08
C ALA A 79 -0.51 6.44 17.56
N HIS A 80 -0.74 6.89 18.78
CA HIS A 80 -2.09 7.13 19.28
C HIS A 80 -2.80 8.29 18.56
N VAL A 81 -2.10 9.40 18.32
CA VAL A 81 -2.64 10.53 17.52
C VAL A 81 -3.00 10.06 16.12
N TYR A 82 -2.13 9.26 15.50
CA TYR A 82 -2.40 8.68 14.20
C TYR A 82 -3.66 7.80 14.22
N ALA A 83 -3.78 6.89 15.19
CA ALA A 83 -4.94 6.00 15.30
C ALA A 83 -6.25 6.79 15.48
N ILE A 84 -6.26 7.88 16.27
CA ILE A 84 -7.44 8.74 16.42
C ILE A 84 -7.81 9.37 15.08
N LYS A 85 -6.85 9.95 14.36
CA LYS A 85 -7.09 10.57 13.03
C LYS A 85 -7.58 9.56 12.01
N ALA A 86 -6.97 8.36 12.00
CA ALA A 86 -7.34 7.28 11.11
C ALA A 86 -8.79 6.81 11.33
N ASN A 87 -9.16 6.59 12.60
CA ASN A 87 -10.51 6.20 12.96
C ASN A 87 -11.54 7.27 12.58
N ASP A 88 -11.27 8.52 12.92
CA ASP A 88 -12.13 9.65 12.54
C ASP A 88 -12.35 9.76 11.04
N PHE A 89 -11.28 9.59 10.28
CA PHE A 89 -11.35 9.59 8.81
C PHE A 89 -12.26 8.47 8.31
N MET A 90 -12.04 7.23 8.81
CA MET A 90 -12.83 6.07 8.38
C MET A 90 -14.29 6.14 8.81
N GLU A 91 -14.60 6.77 9.97
CA GLU A 91 -15.98 7.04 10.39
C GLU A 91 -16.71 8.01 9.44
N ARG A 92 -15.97 8.91 8.79
CA ARG A 92 -16.55 9.88 7.83
C ARG A 92 -16.72 9.31 6.43
N VAL A 93 -15.95 8.32 6.05
CA VAL A 93 -16.06 7.68 4.74
C VAL A 93 -17.33 6.84 4.69
N ALA A 94 -18.42 7.46 4.22
CA ALA A 94 -19.71 6.80 4.10
C ALA A 94 -19.71 5.89 2.86
N PHE A 95 -19.12 4.71 3.00
CA PHE A 95 -19.22 3.69 1.98
C PHE A 95 -20.35 2.73 2.35
N SER A 96 -21.39 2.64 1.52
CA SER A 96 -22.45 1.64 1.70
C SER A 96 -21.85 0.26 1.49
N ASN A 97 -21.40 -0.34 2.59
CA ASN A 97 -21.03 -1.73 2.65
C ASN A 97 -22.30 -2.57 2.58
N GLU A 98 -22.73 -2.92 1.39
CA GLU A 98 -23.38 -4.20 1.28
C GLU A 98 -22.29 -5.22 1.59
N ASP A 99 -22.46 -5.97 2.66
CA ASP A 99 -21.50 -6.97 3.14
C ASP A 99 -21.40 -8.08 2.09
N THR A 100 -20.56 -7.82 1.08
CA THR A 100 -20.35 -8.72 -0.07
C THR A 100 -19.32 -9.80 0.26
N THR A 101 -19.07 -10.09 1.53
CA THR A 101 -18.19 -11.17 2.02
C THR A 101 -18.76 -12.55 1.79
N GLY A 102 -19.50 -12.75 0.71
CA GLY A 102 -19.96 -14.06 0.26
C GLY A 102 -18.82 -14.89 -0.36
N PRO A 103 -18.98 -16.24 -0.40
CA PRO A 103 -18.05 -17.06 -1.13
C PRO A 103 -18.03 -16.62 -2.59
N LEU A 104 -16.82 -16.43 -3.12
CA LEU A 104 -16.64 -16.07 -4.52
C LEU A 104 -17.29 -17.14 -5.40
N GLY A 105 -18.21 -16.71 -6.27
CA GLY A 105 -18.74 -17.60 -7.31
C GLY A 105 -17.61 -18.06 -8.25
N LYS A 106 -17.85 -19.11 -9.01
CA LYS A 106 -16.89 -19.59 -10.01
C LYS A 106 -16.56 -18.45 -10.99
N ILE A 107 -15.28 -18.10 -11.09
CA ILE A 107 -14.80 -17.14 -12.06
C ILE A 107 -14.47 -17.91 -13.35
N ASP A 108 -15.25 -17.69 -14.39
CA ASP A 108 -15.07 -18.34 -15.70
C ASP A 108 -14.36 -17.43 -16.72
N LYS A 109 -13.95 -16.22 -16.30
CA LYS A 109 -13.29 -15.22 -17.14
C LYS A 109 -11.83 -15.14 -16.81
N PRO A 110 -10.95 -14.81 -17.80
CA PRO A 110 -9.56 -14.51 -17.51
C PRO A 110 -9.44 -13.37 -16.50
N LEU A 111 -8.54 -13.54 -15.52
CA LEU A 111 -8.24 -12.55 -14.50
C LEU A 111 -7.35 -11.45 -15.09
N LEU A 112 -7.78 -10.20 -14.95
CA LEU A 112 -7.03 -9.03 -15.36
C LEU A 112 -6.64 -8.22 -14.13
N TYR A 113 -5.33 -8.12 -13.89
CA TYR A 113 -4.76 -7.27 -12.86
C TYR A 113 -4.14 -6.02 -13.51
N PHE A 114 -4.12 -4.91 -12.79
CA PHE A 114 -3.63 -3.61 -13.27
C PHE A 114 -2.88 -2.89 -12.17
N ASP A 115 -1.92 -2.02 -12.54
CA ASP A 115 -1.23 -1.17 -11.58
C ASP A 115 -2.06 0.07 -11.24
N ASN A 116 -1.61 0.84 -10.25
CA ASN A 116 -2.32 2.05 -9.82
C ASN A 116 -2.31 3.15 -10.89
N ASN A 117 -1.27 3.25 -11.70
CA ASN A 117 -1.23 4.23 -12.80
C ASN A 117 -2.30 3.94 -13.84
N THR A 118 -2.49 2.67 -14.19
CA THR A 118 -3.60 2.21 -15.05
C THR A 118 -4.95 2.49 -14.40
N TYR A 119 -5.12 2.21 -13.10
CA TYR A 119 -6.34 2.50 -12.35
C TYR A 119 -6.71 3.98 -12.39
N ILE A 120 -5.76 4.87 -12.08
CA ILE A 120 -5.97 6.33 -12.11
C ILE A 120 -6.43 6.78 -13.50
N TYR A 121 -5.82 6.23 -14.54
CA TYR A 121 -6.19 6.56 -15.90
C TYR A 121 -7.60 6.07 -16.27
N LEU A 122 -7.92 4.81 -15.98
CA LEU A 122 -9.25 4.24 -16.20
C LEU A 122 -10.31 5.09 -15.49
N LYS A 123 -10.13 5.34 -14.21
CA LYS A 123 -11.04 6.16 -13.40
C LYS A 123 -11.28 7.55 -14.00
N LYS A 124 -10.24 8.18 -14.53
CA LYS A 124 -10.31 9.55 -15.05
C LYS A 124 -10.97 9.63 -16.43
N TYR A 125 -10.77 8.64 -17.28
CA TYR A 125 -11.08 8.75 -18.71
C TYR A 125 -12.07 7.71 -19.23
N VAL A 126 -12.32 6.63 -18.48
CA VAL A 126 -13.15 5.53 -18.95
C VAL A 126 -14.37 5.34 -18.05
N PRO A 127 -15.58 5.68 -18.52
CA PRO A 127 -16.81 5.35 -17.82
C PRO A 127 -16.96 3.83 -17.63
N LEU A 128 -17.50 3.40 -16.48
CA LEU A 128 -17.64 1.99 -16.14
C LEU A 128 -18.46 1.20 -17.17
N GLU A 129 -19.44 1.87 -17.81
CA GLU A 129 -20.31 1.26 -18.83
C GLU A 129 -19.53 0.86 -20.10
N ARG A 130 -18.36 1.47 -20.31
CA ARG A 130 -17.46 1.13 -21.42
C ARG A 130 -16.46 0.03 -21.07
N ILE A 131 -16.37 -0.35 -19.82
CA ILE A 131 -15.46 -1.45 -19.42
C ILE A 131 -16.02 -2.77 -19.96
N THR A 132 -15.15 -3.51 -20.62
CA THR A 132 -15.52 -4.82 -21.19
C THR A 132 -15.88 -5.82 -20.09
N LYS A 133 -16.85 -6.68 -20.38
CA LYS A 133 -17.21 -7.83 -19.54
C LYS A 133 -16.45 -9.12 -19.91
N LYS A 134 -15.49 -9.02 -20.84
CA LYS A 134 -14.67 -10.16 -21.30
C LYS A 134 -13.75 -10.68 -20.19
N TYR A 135 -13.26 -9.79 -19.32
CA TYR A 135 -12.32 -10.09 -18.25
C TYR A 135 -12.96 -9.90 -16.88
N GLN A 136 -12.43 -10.59 -15.88
CA GLN A 136 -12.65 -10.26 -14.48
C GLN A 136 -11.48 -9.40 -14.00
N PHE A 137 -11.76 -8.13 -13.78
CA PHE A 137 -10.79 -7.22 -13.17
C PHE A 137 -10.61 -7.55 -11.70
N VAL A 138 -9.39 -7.47 -11.19
CA VAL A 138 -9.05 -7.80 -9.80
C VAL A 138 -8.21 -6.69 -9.21
N TYR A 139 -8.52 -6.28 -7.99
CA TYR A 139 -7.69 -5.36 -7.22
C TYR A 139 -6.90 -6.12 -6.12
N SER A 140 -6.00 -5.42 -5.43
CA SER A 140 -5.23 -5.94 -4.30
C SER A 140 -5.01 -4.86 -3.24
N PRO A 141 -4.51 -5.21 -2.04
CA PRO A 141 -4.10 -4.23 -1.03
C PRO A 141 -3.13 -3.16 -1.56
N ALA A 142 -2.30 -3.45 -2.57
CA ALA A 142 -1.36 -2.48 -3.15
C ALA A 142 -2.05 -1.20 -3.65
N HIS A 143 -3.21 -1.32 -4.31
CA HIS A 143 -4.00 -0.15 -4.73
C HIS A 143 -4.45 0.72 -3.56
N LEU A 144 -4.79 0.08 -2.45
CA LEU A 144 -5.30 0.75 -1.27
C LEU A 144 -4.18 1.33 -0.39
N GLU A 145 -3.00 0.72 -0.41
CA GLU A 145 -1.79 1.25 0.23
C GLU A 145 -1.38 2.58 -0.39
N GLU A 146 -1.43 2.70 -1.72
CA GLU A 146 -1.15 3.96 -2.40
C GLU A 146 -2.21 5.02 -2.07
N MET A 147 -3.48 4.65 -2.03
CA MET A 147 -4.57 5.54 -1.62
C MET A 147 -4.39 5.98 -0.16
N ALA A 148 -4.10 5.05 0.76
CA ALA A 148 -3.84 5.32 2.17
C ALA A 148 -2.62 6.25 2.36
N ASN A 149 -1.57 6.10 1.54
CA ASN A 149 -0.43 7.00 1.55
C ASN A 149 -0.80 8.44 1.17
N SER A 150 -1.69 8.62 0.20
CA SER A 150 -2.21 9.95 -0.16
C SER A 150 -3.05 10.54 0.98
N ILE A 151 -3.95 9.75 1.57
CA ILE A 151 -4.76 10.15 2.72
C ILE A 151 -3.87 10.60 3.90
N ARG A 152 -2.83 9.84 4.21
CA ARG A 152 -1.87 10.16 5.28
C ARG A 152 -1.08 11.44 5.01
N ARG A 153 -0.65 11.68 3.78
CA ARG A 153 0.06 12.92 3.39
C ARG A 153 -0.82 14.16 3.53
N GLU A 154 -2.12 14.02 3.35
CA GLU A 154 -3.12 15.07 3.53
C GLU A 154 -3.63 15.17 4.97
N ASP A 155 -2.95 14.55 5.92
CA ASP A 155 -3.28 14.52 7.35
C ASP A 155 -4.72 14.07 7.63
N PHE A 156 -5.17 13.03 6.92
CA PHE A 156 -6.52 12.47 7.03
C PHE A 156 -7.65 13.47 6.72
N LYS A 157 -7.36 14.43 5.86
CA LYS A 157 -8.39 15.37 5.41
C LYS A 157 -9.46 14.61 4.61
N TYR A 158 -10.69 14.68 5.11
CA TYR A 158 -11.82 14.07 4.41
C TYR A 158 -12.04 14.72 3.06
N ASN A 159 -12.23 13.88 2.04
CA ASN A 159 -12.58 14.30 0.68
C ASN A 159 -13.52 13.24 0.07
N GLU A 160 -14.71 13.67 -0.35
CA GLU A 160 -15.68 12.80 -1.03
C GLU A 160 -15.13 12.06 -2.26
N SER A 161 -14.02 12.57 -2.84
CA SER A 161 -13.38 11.87 -3.96
C SER A 161 -12.93 10.45 -3.57
N ILE A 162 -12.55 10.22 -2.30
CA ILE A 162 -12.09 8.92 -1.82
C ILE A 162 -13.23 7.90 -1.87
N GLU A 163 -14.43 8.29 -1.46
CA GLU A 163 -15.61 7.41 -1.58
C GLU A 163 -15.91 7.06 -3.03
N ARG A 164 -15.84 8.06 -3.93
CA ARG A 164 -16.00 7.83 -5.37
C ARG A 164 -14.94 6.89 -5.93
N ASP A 165 -13.71 7.02 -5.46
CA ASP A 165 -12.59 6.20 -5.87
C ASP A 165 -12.77 4.75 -5.43
N LEU A 166 -13.14 4.52 -4.16
CA LEU A 166 -13.44 3.20 -3.64
C LEU A 166 -14.62 2.55 -4.37
N ARG A 167 -15.68 3.32 -4.61
CA ARG A 167 -16.85 2.85 -5.35
C ARG A 167 -16.50 2.48 -6.79
N TYR A 168 -15.68 3.32 -7.46
CA TYR A 168 -15.22 3.02 -8.82
C TYR A 168 -14.39 1.73 -8.83
N LEU A 169 -13.45 1.57 -7.90
CA LEU A 169 -12.61 0.36 -7.79
C LEU A 169 -13.47 -0.87 -7.53
N GLY A 170 -14.39 -0.82 -6.57
CA GLY A 170 -15.30 -1.91 -6.25
C GLY A 170 -16.16 -2.32 -7.45
N ASN A 171 -16.75 -1.35 -8.15
CA ASN A 171 -17.56 -1.60 -9.34
C ASN A 171 -16.74 -2.13 -10.53
N LEU A 172 -15.52 -1.58 -10.75
CA LEU A 172 -14.61 -2.05 -11.79
C LEU A 172 -14.26 -3.53 -11.61
N THR A 173 -14.01 -3.93 -10.37
CA THR A 173 -13.52 -5.27 -10.04
C THR A 173 -14.62 -6.23 -9.57
N ASN A 174 -15.87 -5.78 -9.44
CA ASN A 174 -16.95 -6.51 -8.77
C ASN A 174 -16.54 -6.98 -7.37
N ASN A 175 -15.78 -6.15 -6.65
CA ASN A 175 -15.19 -6.45 -5.34
C ASN A 175 -14.29 -7.71 -5.31
N VAL A 176 -13.73 -8.13 -6.43
CA VAL A 176 -12.78 -9.26 -6.49
C VAL A 176 -11.39 -8.78 -6.13
N GLU A 177 -10.81 -9.39 -5.09
CA GLU A 177 -9.53 -9.04 -4.49
C GLU A 177 -8.53 -10.19 -4.55
N PHE A 178 -7.28 -9.89 -4.85
CA PHE A 178 -6.13 -10.73 -4.51
C PHE A 178 -5.67 -10.43 -3.09
N LEU A 179 -5.76 -11.40 -2.20
CA LEU A 179 -5.40 -11.26 -0.79
C LEU A 179 -4.21 -12.16 -0.45
N PRO A 180 -3.18 -11.65 0.26
CA PRO A 180 -2.06 -12.48 0.73
C PRO A 180 -2.56 -13.50 1.76
N ASN A 181 -2.03 -14.72 1.66
CA ASN A 181 -2.37 -15.83 2.54
C ASN A 181 -1.11 -16.63 2.88
N LEU A 182 -0.79 -16.76 4.17
CA LEU A 182 0.44 -17.43 4.63
C LEU A 182 0.54 -18.90 4.19
N GLN A 183 -0.57 -19.59 3.96
CA GLN A 183 -0.59 -21.00 3.58
C GLN A 183 -0.71 -21.24 2.07
N LYS A 184 -1.29 -20.28 1.34
CA LYS A 184 -1.65 -20.43 -0.07
C LYS A 184 -1.04 -19.35 -0.97
N GLY A 185 -0.09 -18.56 -0.44
CA GLY A 185 0.51 -17.45 -1.15
C GLY A 185 -0.47 -16.30 -1.38
N ILE A 186 -1.24 -16.34 -2.45
CA ILE A 186 -2.29 -15.37 -2.77
C ILE A 186 -3.60 -16.12 -3.05
N VAL A 187 -4.68 -15.63 -2.50
CA VAL A 187 -6.03 -16.17 -2.71
C VAL A 187 -6.94 -15.12 -3.33
N VAL A 188 -7.92 -15.57 -4.08
CA VAL A 188 -8.98 -14.71 -4.63
C VAL A 188 -10.14 -14.66 -3.64
N LYS A 189 -10.63 -13.47 -3.34
CA LYS A 189 -11.71 -13.23 -2.40
C LYS A 189 -12.67 -12.18 -2.96
N SER A 190 -13.91 -12.16 -2.49
CA SER A 190 -14.84 -11.06 -2.71
C SER A 190 -14.84 -10.18 -1.47
N GLU A 191 -14.39 -8.95 -1.59
CA GLU A 191 -14.41 -7.98 -0.48
C GLU A 191 -14.52 -6.54 -1.02
N SER A 192 -15.32 -5.71 -0.38
CA SER A 192 -15.39 -4.28 -0.72
C SER A 192 -14.06 -3.59 -0.44
N PRO A 193 -13.52 -2.75 -1.35
CA PRO A 193 -12.26 -2.03 -1.15
C PRO A 193 -12.19 -1.18 0.12
N TYR A 194 -13.34 -0.82 0.68
CA TYR A 194 -13.44 -0.11 1.96
C TYR A 194 -12.80 -0.88 3.12
N ASN A 195 -13.06 -2.19 3.22
CA ASN A 195 -12.56 -3.01 4.33
C ASN A 195 -11.02 -3.14 4.32
N PRO A 196 -10.37 -3.51 3.22
CA PRO A 196 -8.91 -3.53 3.19
C PRO A 196 -8.30 -2.13 3.30
N LEU A 197 -8.93 -1.06 2.77
CA LEU A 197 -8.45 0.30 3.03
C LEU A 197 -8.41 0.62 4.53
N ARG A 198 -9.47 0.25 5.26
CA ARG A 198 -9.53 0.42 6.71
C ARG A 198 -8.38 -0.32 7.39
N ARG A 199 -8.14 -1.59 7.05
CA ARG A 199 -7.01 -2.37 7.59
C ARG A 199 -5.65 -1.74 7.32
N VAL A 200 -5.45 -1.23 6.10
CA VAL A 200 -4.19 -0.56 5.70
C VAL A 200 -3.99 0.76 6.46
N ILE A 201 -5.06 1.54 6.64
CA ILE A 201 -4.99 2.81 7.39
C ILE A 201 -4.73 2.56 8.87
N GLU A 202 -5.34 1.55 9.47
CA GLU A 202 -5.20 1.21 10.89
C GLU A 202 -3.81 0.61 11.22
N ASN A 203 -3.09 0.06 10.24
CA ASN A 203 -1.79 -0.58 10.43
C ASN A 203 -0.62 0.42 10.34
N PHE A 204 -0.52 1.32 11.32
CA PHE A 204 0.54 2.33 11.37
C PHE A 204 1.94 1.74 11.60
N ASP A 205 2.05 0.77 12.50
CA ASP A 205 3.34 0.17 12.87
C ASP A 205 4.00 -0.55 11.67
N GLY A 206 3.19 -1.19 10.82
CA GLY A 206 3.67 -1.78 9.57
C GLY A 206 4.27 -0.77 8.60
N THR A 207 3.76 0.47 8.59
CA THR A 207 4.28 1.54 7.72
C THR A 207 5.64 2.06 8.18
N VAL A 208 5.84 2.22 9.49
CA VAL A 208 7.12 2.64 10.08
C VAL A 208 8.20 1.59 9.82
N LEU A 209 7.88 0.31 10.03
CA LEU A 209 8.80 -0.79 9.76
C LEU A 209 9.20 -0.84 8.27
N SER A 210 8.25 -0.59 7.36
CA SER A 210 8.54 -0.51 5.92
C SER A 210 9.51 0.63 5.59
N GLU A 211 9.34 1.80 6.22
CA GLU A 211 10.23 2.95 6.02
C GLU A 211 11.67 2.68 6.50
N GLU A 212 11.84 2.00 7.64
CA GLU A 212 13.15 1.61 8.18
C GLU A 212 13.84 0.57 7.29
N MET A 213 13.11 -0.47 6.86
CA MET A 213 13.64 -1.48 5.92
C MET A 213 14.04 -0.85 4.58
N GLU A 214 13.34 0.19 4.17
CA GLU A 214 13.60 0.98 3.00
C GLU A 214 14.94 1.71 3.07
N GLN A 215 15.19 2.38 4.17
CA GLN A 215 16.42 3.12 4.40
C GLN A 215 17.63 2.17 4.38
N ASP A 216 17.53 1.05 5.07
CA ASP A 216 18.57 0.00 5.13
C ASP A 216 18.91 -0.54 3.72
N PHE A 217 17.89 -0.78 2.89
CA PHE A 217 18.12 -1.26 1.52
C PHE A 217 18.89 -0.23 0.68
N MET A 218 18.50 1.04 0.79
CA MET A 218 19.13 2.11 0.03
C MET A 218 20.61 2.31 0.41
N GLU A 219 20.91 2.23 1.70
CA GLU A 219 22.30 2.31 2.21
C GLU A 219 23.14 1.11 1.72
N ASN A 220 22.53 -0.07 1.67
CA ASN A 220 23.19 -1.30 1.22
C ASN A 220 23.31 -1.44 -0.31
N ARG A 221 22.47 -0.77 -1.10
CA ARG A 221 22.44 -0.87 -2.57
C ARG A 221 23.79 -0.55 -3.21
N SER A 222 24.43 0.54 -2.77
CA SER A 222 25.75 0.93 -3.28
C SER A 222 26.84 -0.09 -2.95
N ARG A 223 26.75 -0.73 -1.77
CA ARG A 223 27.64 -1.81 -1.35
C ARG A 223 27.42 -3.07 -2.19
N ILE A 224 26.18 -3.49 -2.39
CA ILE A 224 25.82 -4.64 -3.24
C ILE A 224 26.32 -4.44 -4.67
N LYS A 225 26.16 -3.24 -5.23
CA LYS A 225 26.68 -2.88 -6.56
C LYS A 225 28.21 -3.00 -6.66
N ALA A 226 28.91 -2.56 -5.60
CA ALA A 226 30.37 -2.64 -5.52
C ALA A 226 30.85 -4.10 -5.33
N GLU A 227 30.21 -4.88 -4.46
CA GLU A 227 30.55 -6.28 -4.19
C GLU A 227 30.31 -7.19 -5.40
N LEU A 228 29.27 -6.92 -6.18
CA LEU A 228 28.99 -7.68 -7.39
C LEU A 228 29.89 -7.32 -8.56
N SER A 229 30.71 -6.27 -8.48
CA SER A 229 31.68 -5.80 -9.51
C SER A 229 31.03 -5.62 -10.88
N LEU A 230 29.78 -5.12 -10.94
CA LEU A 230 28.94 -5.21 -12.11
C LEU A 230 29.13 -4.03 -13.05
N LYS A 231 29.86 -4.28 -14.11
CA LYS A 231 29.78 -3.50 -15.35
C LYS A 231 28.98 -4.32 -16.38
N VAL A 232 27.66 -4.26 -16.29
CA VAL A 232 26.82 -4.75 -17.37
C VAL A 232 26.79 -3.64 -18.43
N LYS A 233 27.68 -3.73 -19.40
CA LYS A 233 27.71 -2.80 -20.55
C LYS A 233 26.47 -3.07 -21.43
N GLY A 234 25.57 -2.08 -21.52
CA GLY A 234 24.58 -2.01 -22.60
C GLY A 234 23.37 -2.94 -22.47
N SER A 235 23.04 -3.48 -21.28
CA SER A 235 21.83 -4.28 -21.12
C SER A 235 20.60 -3.36 -20.94
N THR A 236 19.63 -3.57 -21.77
CA THR A 236 18.22 -3.34 -21.45
C THR A 236 17.84 -4.26 -20.29
N ILE A 237 16.71 -4.02 -19.61
CA ILE A 237 16.17 -4.92 -18.58
C ILE A 237 16.03 -6.35 -19.14
N GLU A 238 15.72 -6.47 -20.42
CA GLU A 238 15.63 -7.74 -21.12
C GLU A 238 16.95 -8.54 -21.05
N GLY A 239 16.85 -9.76 -20.53
CA GLY A 239 17.99 -10.67 -20.39
C GLY A 239 18.86 -10.43 -19.14
N VAL A 240 18.54 -9.45 -18.30
CA VAL A 240 19.29 -9.15 -17.07
C VAL A 240 19.38 -10.38 -16.15
N LEU A 241 18.28 -11.11 -15.94
CA LEU A 241 18.24 -12.29 -15.08
C LEU A 241 19.03 -13.49 -15.65
N SER A 242 19.34 -13.50 -16.92
CA SER A 242 20.20 -14.51 -17.56
C SER A 242 21.69 -14.17 -17.46
N SER A 243 22.05 -12.99 -16.98
CA SER A 243 23.44 -12.55 -16.84
C SER A 243 24.22 -13.33 -15.78
N THR A 244 25.55 -13.43 -15.93
CA THR A 244 26.42 -14.07 -14.93
C THR A 244 26.27 -13.41 -13.56
N ALA A 245 26.04 -12.12 -13.52
CA ALA A 245 25.87 -11.36 -12.31
C ALA A 245 24.57 -11.71 -11.56
N ALA A 246 23.46 -11.78 -12.30
CA ALA A 246 22.19 -12.22 -11.74
C ALA A 246 22.29 -13.66 -11.22
N LYS A 247 22.88 -14.58 -12.01
CA LYS A 247 23.09 -15.96 -11.60
C LYS A 247 23.89 -16.07 -10.31
N LYS A 248 24.94 -15.25 -10.15
CA LYS A 248 25.72 -15.20 -8.91
C LYS A 248 24.89 -14.72 -7.73
N ALA A 249 24.04 -13.69 -7.90
CA ALA A 249 23.15 -13.21 -6.86
C ALA A 249 22.06 -14.24 -6.52
N LEU A 250 21.46 -14.86 -7.53
CA LEU A 250 20.42 -15.86 -7.38
C LEU A 250 20.91 -17.16 -6.76
N SER A 251 22.20 -17.51 -6.91
CA SER A 251 22.78 -18.73 -6.33
C SER A 251 22.80 -18.76 -4.80
N SER A 252 22.50 -17.63 -4.14
CA SER A 252 22.32 -17.55 -2.70
C SER A 252 20.94 -18.02 -2.21
N PHE A 253 19.99 -18.24 -3.11
CA PHE A 253 18.65 -18.69 -2.75
C PHE A 253 18.57 -20.23 -2.75
N ASP A 254 17.92 -20.80 -1.75
CA ASP A 254 17.78 -22.26 -1.58
C ASP A 254 17.07 -22.93 -2.75
N TRP A 255 16.14 -22.22 -3.41
CA TRP A 255 15.40 -22.72 -4.57
C TRP A 255 16.19 -22.67 -5.89
N TYR A 256 17.25 -21.90 -5.98
CA TYR A 256 17.94 -21.65 -7.24
C TYR A 256 18.58 -22.90 -7.87
N PRO A 257 19.19 -23.85 -7.13
CA PRO A 257 19.68 -25.10 -7.71
C PRO A 257 18.57 -25.93 -8.37
N GLU A 258 17.39 -25.98 -7.77
CA GLU A 258 16.22 -26.63 -8.36
C GLU A 258 15.79 -25.91 -9.65
N TYR A 259 15.71 -24.59 -9.61
CA TYR A 259 15.38 -23.77 -10.78
C TYR A 259 16.36 -24.02 -11.96
N GLU A 260 17.68 -24.14 -11.71
CA GLU A 260 18.64 -24.40 -12.78
C GLU A 260 18.47 -25.79 -13.39
N GLN A 261 18.12 -26.80 -12.60
CA GLN A 261 17.93 -28.18 -13.04
C GLN A 261 16.59 -28.39 -13.77
N GLU A 262 15.60 -27.53 -13.51
CA GLU A 262 14.29 -27.64 -14.16
C GLU A 262 14.36 -27.23 -15.61
N ALA A 263 14.05 -28.16 -16.51
CA ALA A 263 14.07 -27.92 -17.96
C ALA A 263 12.95 -26.98 -18.41
N GLU A 264 11.78 -27.11 -17.77
CA GLU A 264 10.61 -26.28 -18.05
C GLU A 264 10.35 -25.31 -16.90
N LYS A 265 10.71 -24.05 -17.03
CA LYS A 265 10.54 -23.02 -15.98
C LYS A 265 9.10 -22.88 -15.49
N ARG A 266 8.13 -23.21 -16.34
CA ARG A 266 6.73 -23.26 -15.96
C ARG A 266 6.45 -24.29 -14.85
N LEU A 267 7.11 -25.46 -14.85
CA LEU A 267 6.94 -26.46 -13.80
C LEU A 267 7.48 -25.95 -12.46
N PHE A 268 8.65 -25.26 -12.49
CA PHE A 268 9.17 -24.58 -11.32
C PHE A 268 8.14 -23.57 -10.78
N TRP A 269 7.59 -22.71 -11.63
CA TRP A 269 6.57 -21.75 -11.23
C TRP A 269 5.35 -22.42 -10.60
N GLU A 270 4.77 -23.44 -11.25
CA GLU A 270 3.59 -24.16 -10.74
C GLU A 270 3.81 -24.74 -9.33
N LYS A 271 5.05 -25.15 -9.00
CA LYS A 271 5.41 -25.64 -7.68
C LYS A 271 5.49 -24.53 -6.62
N HIS A 272 5.96 -23.34 -6.99
CA HIS A 272 6.25 -22.26 -6.05
C HIS A 272 5.19 -21.14 -5.98
N LYS A 273 4.31 -21.02 -6.97
CA LYS A 273 3.29 -19.95 -7.08
C LYS A 273 2.35 -19.81 -5.88
N ASN A 274 2.20 -20.84 -5.07
CA ASN A 274 1.36 -20.85 -3.87
C ASN A 274 2.17 -20.70 -2.57
N SER A 275 3.47 -20.48 -2.66
CA SER A 275 4.32 -20.24 -1.50
C SER A 275 4.33 -18.75 -1.14
N TYR A 276 3.84 -18.41 0.06
CA TYR A 276 3.88 -17.03 0.55
C TYR A 276 5.33 -16.48 0.60
N SER A 277 6.27 -17.26 1.15
CA SER A 277 7.67 -16.86 1.24
C SER A 277 8.27 -16.61 -0.14
N PHE A 278 8.04 -17.51 -1.11
CA PHE A 278 8.54 -17.33 -2.46
C PHE A 278 7.98 -16.05 -3.11
N LEU A 279 6.67 -15.79 -2.98
CA LEU A 279 6.03 -14.62 -3.58
C LEU A 279 6.47 -13.30 -2.92
N PHE A 280 6.41 -13.22 -1.59
CA PHE A 280 6.60 -11.95 -0.87
C PHE A 280 8.04 -11.70 -0.40
N THR A 281 8.91 -12.72 -0.45
CA THR A 281 10.33 -12.56 -0.11
C THR A 281 11.21 -12.75 -1.34
N ASP A 282 11.17 -13.93 -1.95
CA ASP A 282 12.12 -14.26 -3.01
C ASP A 282 11.85 -13.48 -4.30
N LEU A 283 10.58 -13.37 -4.70
CA LEU A 283 10.21 -12.59 -5.89
C LEU A 283 10.54 -11.10 -5.69
N ALA A 284 10.32 -10.54 -4.50
CA ALA A 284 10.72 -9.17 -4.19
C ALA A 284 12.26 -9.00 -4.29
N CYS A 285 13.02 -10.01 -3.87
CA CYS A 285 14.47 -10.01 -4.06
C CYS A 285 14.88 -10.12 -5.53
N ILE A 286 14.18 -10.92 -6.33
CA ILE A 286 14.42 -11.00 -7.79
C ILE A 286 14.17 -9.63 -8.44
N ASP A 287 13.08 -8.94 -8.09
CA ASP A 287 12.81 -7.59 -8.58
C ASP A 287 13.92 -6.60 -8.21
N ARG A 288 14.43 -6.68 -6.98
CA ARG A 288 15.57 -5.86 -6.54
C ARG A 288 16.86 -6.19 -7.29
N ILE A 289 17.10 -7.45 -7.66
CA ILE A 289 18.23 -7.85 -8.50
C ILE A 289 18.09 -7.19 -9.87
N VAL A 290 16.93 -7.26 -10.49
CA VAL A 290 16.66 -6.59 -11.79
C VAL A 290 16.94 -5.09 -11.67
N ASP A 291 16.42 -4.41 -10.67
CA ASP A 291 16.63 -2.98 -10.47
C ASP A 291 18.09 -2.60 -10.18
N THR A 292 18.82 -3.46 -9.46
CA THR A 292 20.24 -3.24 -9.17
C THR A 292 21.12 -3.41 -10.40
N LEU A 293 20.78 -4.35 -11.26
CA LEU A 293 21.53 -4.67 -12.47
C LEU A 293 21.17 -3.77 -13.65
N ASP A 294 20.03 -3.10 -13.60
CA ASP A 294 19.63 -2.13 -14.62
C ASP A 294 20.66 -0.99 -14.73
N ASN A 295 21.00 -0.63 -15.97
CA ASN A 295 21.93 0.47 -16.23
C ASN A 295 21.38 1.85 -15.90
N ASN A 296 20.07 1.98 -15.76
CA ASN A 296 19.39 3.23 -15.44
C ASN A 296 18.50 3.08 -14.20
N PRO A 297 19.08 2.78 -13.03
CA PRO A 297 18.32 2.48 -11.83
C PRO A 297 17.51 3.69 -11.39
N GLU A 298 16.34 3.46 -10.81
CA GLU A 298 15.53 4.53 -10.25
C GLU A 298 16.29 5.33 -9.17
N PRO A 299 16.10 6.67 -9.16
CA PRO A 299 16.68 7.49 -8.10
C PRO A 299 16.17 7.09 -6.72
N ALA A 300 17.04 7.13 -5.72
CA ALA A 300 16.71 6.81 -4.32
C ALA A 300 15.42 7.46 -3.79
N ARG A 301 15.14 8.70 -4.22
CA ARG A 301 13.91 9.44 -3.83
C ARG A 301 12.60 8.81 -4.30
N LYS A 302 12.64 7.86 -5.26
CA LYS A 302 11.47 7.17 -5.82
C LYS A 302 11.24 5.79 -5.19
N TYR A 303 11.97 5.46 -4.16
CA TYR A 303 11.94 4.13 -3.59
C TYR A 303 10.54 3.65 -3.16
N ARG A 304 9.72 4.54 -2.58
CA ARG A 304 8.32 4.19 -2.25
C ARG A 304 7.51 3.76 -3.47
N SER A 305 7.70 4.46 -4.60
CA SER A 305 7.10 4.05 -5.87
C SER A 305 7.56 2.63 -6.24
N HIS A 306 8.87 2.38 -6.11
CA HIS A 306 9.43 1.07 -6.40
C HIS A 306 8.85 -0.06 -5.52
N MET A 307 8.65 0.18 -4.21
CA MET A 307 7.99 -0.82 -3.35
C MET A 307 6.57 -1.14 -3.80
N HIS A 308 5.80 -0.13 -4.17
CA HIS A 308 4.45 -0.34 -4.69
C HIS A 308 4.48 -1.11 -6.02
N ASP A 309 5.43 -0.78 -6.92
CA ASP A 309 5.63 -1.49 -8.17
C ASP A 309 5.97 -2.98 -7.93
N THR A 310 6.87 -3.27 -6.97
CA THR A 310 7.19 -4.63 -6.55
C THR A 310 5.96 -5.37 -6.01
N THR A 311 5.15 -4.69 -5.19
CA THR A 311 3.93 -5.28 -4.63
C THR A 311 2.90 -5.55 -5.74
N HIS A 312 2.71 -4.62 -6.68
CA HIS A 312 1.88 -4.85 -7.85
C HIS A 312 2.38 -6.02 -8.70
N LEU A 313 3.69 -6.12 -8.92
CA LEU A 313 4.30 -7.24 -9.64
C LEU A 313 3.97 -8.59 -8.97
N ILE A 314 4.09 -8.68 -7.65
CA ILE A 314 3.77 -9.89 -6.88
C ILE A 314 2.32 -10.33 -7.15
N TYR A 315 1.35 -9.44 -7.01
CA TYR A 315 -0.05 -9.77 -7.27
C TYR A 315 -0.31 -10.09 -8.75
N ALA A 316 0.36 -9.39 -9.66
CA ALA A 316 0.24 -9.61 -11.10
C ALA A 316 0.59 -11.04 -11.51
N THR A 317 1.49 -11.73 -10.80
CA THR A 317 1.87 -13.12 -11.08
C THR A 317 0.72 -14.12 -11.00
N GLN A 318 -0.38 -13.76 -10.34
CA GLN A 318 -1.57 -14.60 -10.16
C GLN A 318 -2.67 -14.30 -11.18
N SER A 319 -2.44 -13.38 -12.11
CA SER A 319 -3.40 -13.01 -13.16
C SER A 319 -3.05 -13.63 -14.51
N ASP A 320 -4.06 -13.77 -15.37
CA ASP A 320 -3.85 -14.14 -16.76
C ASP A 320 -3.29 -12.98 -17.58
N ILE A 321 -3.62 -11.74 -17.20
CA ILE A 321 -3.18 -10.52 -17.86
C ILE A 321 -2.84 -9.48 -16.80
N PHE A 322 -1.62 -8.93 -16.92
CA PHE A 322 -1.20 -7.77 -16.15
C PHE A 322 -1.09 -6.55 -17.07
N VAL A 323 -1.84 -5.51 -16.77
CA VAL A 323 -1.85 -4.25 -17.53
C VAL A 323 -1.15 -3.16 -16.74
N THR A 324 -0.14 -2.53 -17.34
CA THR A 324 0.54 -1.39 -16.72
C THR A 324 0.70 -0.22 -17.69
N ASN A 325 0.60 1.00 -17.17
CA ASN A 325 0.93 2.23 -17.90
C ASN A 325 2.34 2.76 -17.54
N ASP A 326 3.10 2.00 -16.77
CA ASP A 326 4.50 2.28 -16.46
C ASP A 326 5.43 1.43 -17.30
N GLY A 327 6.16 2.07 -18.23
CA GLY A 327 7.03 1.35 -19.17
C GLY A 327 8.15 0.58 -18.46
N ARG A 328 8.66 1.08 -17.32
CA ARG A 328 9.68 0.38 -16.57
C ARG A 328 9.13 -0.84 -15.84
N LEU A 329 7.96 -0.71 -15.21
CA LEU A 329 7.27 -1.84 -14.59
C LEU A 329 6.90 -2.89 -15.64
N TYR A 330 6.51 -2.46 -16.84
CA TYR A 330 6.28 -3.34 -17.99
C TYR A 330 7.52 -4.18 -18.32
N ASP A 331 8.67 -3.54 -18.49
CA ASP A 331 9.93 -4.21 -18.84
C ASP A 331 10.37 -5.19 -17.74
N LYS A 332 10.30 -4.77 -16.48
CA LYS A 332 10.63 -5.60 -15.31
C LYS A 332 9.70 -6.81 -15.17
N ALA A 333 8.40 -6.58 -15.26
CA ALA A 333 7.41 -7.65 -15.18
C ALA A 333 7.58 -8.66 -16.31
N THR A 334 7.82 -8.18 -17.53
CA THR A 334 8.07 -9.04 -18.70
C THR A 334 9.30 -9.92 -18.50
N GLU A 335 10.41 -9.35 -18.02
CA GLU A 335 11.64 -10.11 -17.75
C GLU A 335 11.44 -11.16 -16.65
N ILE A 336 10.78 -10.79 -15.54
CA ILE A 336 10.54 -11.69 -14.42
C ILE A 336 9.56 -12.82 -14.81
N PHE A 337 8.48 -12.49 -15.55
CA PHE A 337 7.52 -13.49 -16.01
C PHE A 337 8.20 -14.49 -16.95
N ARG A 338 9.01 -14.00 -17.89
CA ARG A 338 9.80 -14.85 -18.79
C ARG A 338 10.79 -15.72 -18.03
N PHE A 339 11.53 -15.13 -17.08
CA PHE A 339 12.53 -15.84 -16.29
C PHE A 339 11.91 -16.97 -15.47
N LEU A 340 10.84 -16.71 -14.74
CA LEU A 340 10.20 -17.70 -13.87
C LEU A 340 9.22 -18.64 -14.62
N GLY A 341 8.94 -18.42 -15.90
CA GLY A 341 7.98 -19.21 -16.64
C GLY A 341 6.52 -18.96 -16.23
N ILE A 342 6.21 -17.76 -15.76
CA ILE A 342 4.86 -17.34 -15.38
C ILE A 342 3.97 -17.27 -16.64
N PRO A 343 2.82 -17.96 -16.69
CA PRO A 343 2.01 -18.06 -17.90
C PRO A 343 1.22 -16.79 -18.24
N GLY A 344 1.09 -15.85 -17.30
CA GLY A 344 0.38 -14.58 -17.49
C GLY A 344 1.06 -13.70 -18.54
N LYS A 345 0.27 -12.81 -19.18
CA LYS A 345 0.76 -11.83 -20.14
C LYS A 345 0.93 -10.48 -19.47
N VAL A 346 2.07 -9.83 -19.71
CA VAL A 346 2.27 -8.42 -19.38
C VAL A 346 1.97 -7.60 -20.64
N VAL A 347 1.14 -6.58 -20.52
CA VAL A 347 0.68 -5.76 -21.64
C VAL A 347 0.75 -4.27 -21.31
N ASP A 348 1.14 -3.47 -22.30
CA ASP A 348 1.11 -2.01 -22.19
C ASP A 348 -0.35 -1.53 -22.21
N TYR A 349 -0.66 -0.59 -21.32
CA TYR A 349 -2.00 -0.02 -21.20
C TYR A 349 -2.53 0.56 -22.52
N LYS A 350 -1.71 1.31 -23.25
CA LYS A 350 -2.13 2.01 -24.47
C LYS A 350 -2.50 1.04 -25.58
N GLU A 351 -1.75 -0.06 -25.68
CA GLU A 351 -2.01 -1.10 -26.66
C GLU A 351 -3.25 -1.94 -26.28
N PHE A 352 -3.45 -2.15 -24.99
CA PHE A 352 -4.51 -3.01 -24.49
C PHE A 352 -5.83 -2.28 -24.17
N LEU A 353 -5.83 -0.95 -24.16
CA LEU A 353 -7.04 -0.16 -23.85
C LEU A 353 -8.25 -0.54 -24.73
N PRO A 354 -8.14 -0.75 -26.06
CA PRO A 354 -9.28 -1.16 -26.89
C PRO A 354 -9.89 -2.52 -26.46
N GLU A 355 -9.08 -3.40 -25.89
CA GLU A 355 -9.59 -4.69 -25.37
C GLU A 355 -10.24 -4.59 -23.99
N MET A 356 -9.84 -3.60 -23.18
CA MET A 356 -10.44 -3.32 -21.88
C MET A 356 -11.76 -2.56 -22.00
N THR A 357 -12.01 -1.93 -23.12
CA THR A 357 -13.20 -1.11 -23.35
C THR A 357 -14.05 -1.68 -24.47
N ASN A 358 -15.35 -1.46 -24.37
CA ASN A 358 -16.28 -1.70 -25.48
C ASN A 358 -16.17 -0.49 -26.45
N ALA A 359 -15.11 -0.47 -27.25
CA ALA A 359 -14.87 0.57 -28.25
C ALA A 359 -15.77 0.39 -29.48
#